data_6c8cb7294f79ad0c07f7eba42eaf962f
#
_entry.id   6c8cb7294f79ad0c07f7eba42eaf962f
#
_cell.length_a   1.000
_cell.length_b   1.000
_cell.length_c   1.000
_cell.angle_alpha   90.00
_cell.angle_beta   90.00
_cell.angle_gamma   90.00
#
_symmetry.space_group_name_H-M   'P 1'
#
loop_
_entity.id
_entity.type
_entity.pdbx_description
1 polymer ?
#
loop_
_entity_poly.entity_id
_entity_poly.type
_entity_poly.pdbx_seq_one_letter_code
_entity_poly.pdbx_strand_id
1 'polypeptide(L)'
;MNTNTIENAKEIISSYKRENGKKLRIMEVCGTHTHEIFRLGIRKLLPESVELISGPGCPVCVTPVGFIDEACMLALEKGAVICTFGDLIRVPGTEMSLAGARSKGAVIKTVYSPLDAVSYAESHRDEQVVFLAVGFETTTPSACLAVEKAKKLGLENFSILGANKTMPNAYKALEGSADAFLYPGHVNAITGTAVCEELVKKGVSGVVTGFTAAELLTALAVTIELSQRGEPFFRNCYPRVVKPEGNTAAIKLMEKVMTPCDSEWRGLGIIPMSGMILRDEYADFDARKKFFLPKITGKPNPACRCGDVLQGKCKPSDCKVFGKVCTPLHPVGACMVSNEGACSAYYQYGNL
;
A
#
# COMPACT_ATOMS: atom_id res chain seq x y z
N MET A 1 7.63 26.25 -6.57
CA MET A 1 6.79 26.96 -5.58
C MET A 1 7.62 28.05 -4.92
N ASN A 2 7.07 29.24 -4.76
CA ASN A 2 7.76 30.36 -4.12
C ASN A 2 7.93 30.12 -2.62
N THR A 3 9.01 30.63 -2.01
CA THR A 3 9.28 30.61 -0.56
C THR A 3 8.07 31.13 0.25
N ASN A 4 7.40 32.16 -0.23
CA ASN A 4 6.15 32.69 0.32
C ASN A 4 5.02 31.65 0.48
N THR A 5 4.91 30.66 -0.40
CA THR A 5 3.86 29.63 -0.33
C THR A 5 4.08 28.69 0.84
N ILE A 6 5.34 28.33 1.14
CA ILE A 6 5.67 27.44 2.25
C ILE A 6 5.49 28.16 3.59
N GLU A 7 5.89 29.44 3.68
CA GLU A 7 5.74 30.26 4.88
C GLU A 7 4.25 30.45 5.22
N ASN A 8 3.42 30.80 4.23
CA ASN A 8 1.99 30.91 4.40
C ASN A 8 1.35 29.58 4.85
N ALA A 9 1.75 28.45 4.27
CA ALA A 9 1.27 27.14 4.70
C ALA A 9 1.64 26.83 6.17
N LYS A 10 2.86 27.16 6.59
CA LYS A 10 3.29 27.01 7.99
C LYS A 10 2.49 27.90 8.94
N GLU A 11 2.19 29.13 8.55
CA GLU A 11 1.39 30.06 9.33
C GLU A 11 -0.05 29.52 9.52
N ILE A 12 -0.70 29.08 8.45
CA ILE A 12 -2.02 28.45 8.51
C ILE A 12 -2.00 27.25 9.46
N ILE A 13 -1.01 26.37 9.32
CA ILE A 13 -0.88 25.17 10.16
C ILE A 13 -0.69 25.55 11.63
N SER A 14 0.26 26.44 11.92
CA SER A 14 0.62 26.80 13.31
C SER A 14 -0.45 27.60 14.04
N SER A 15 -1.21 28.42 13.31
CA SER A 15 -2.29 29.23 13.88
C SER A 15 -3.60 28.44 14.11
N TYR A 16 -3.72 27.24 13.59
CA TYR A 16 -4.95 26.46 13.65
C TYR A 16 -5.29 26.06 15.11
N LYS A 17 -6.49 26.43 15.50
CA LYS A 17 -7.10 26.03 16.79
C LYS A 17 -8.46 25.42 16.51
N ARG A 18 -8.72 24.27 17.07
CA ARG A 18 -10.06 23.64 16.96
C ARG A 18 -10.83 23.92 18.24
N GLU A 19 -12.05 24.42 18.09
CA GLU A 19 -12.98 24.61 19.18
C GLU A 19 -13.33 23.23 19.81
N ASN A 20 -13.66 23.21 21.08
CA ASN A 20 -14.08 22.01 21.85
C ASN A 20 -12.97 20.97 22.16
N GLY A 21 -11.70 21.31 22.10
CA GLY A 21 -10.60 20.42 22.51
C GLY A 21 -10.43 19.12 21.70
N LYS A 22 -11.21 18.93 20.62
CA LYS A 22 -11.03 17.79 19.70
C LYS A 22 -9.90 18.09 18.73
N LYS A 23 -9.12 17.06 18.38
CA LYS A 23 -8.10 17.18 17.35
C LYS A 23 -8.70 17.01 15.96
N LEU A 24 -8.18 17.73 14.97
CA LEU A 24 -8.39 17.42 13.55
C LEU A 24 -7.50 16.22 13.22
N ARG A 25 -8.13 15.10 12.89
CA ARG A 25 -7.45 13.85 12.57
C ARG A 25 -7.31 13.71 11.06
N ILE A 26 -6.09 13.75 10.57
CA ILE A 26 -5.77 13.61 9.14
C ILE A 26 -5.01 12.31 8.94
N MET A 27 -5.50 11.43 8.06
CA MET A 27 -4.86 10.15 7.81
C MET A 27 -4.09 10.18 6.49
N GLU A 28 -2.77 9.98 6.56
CA GLU A 28 -1.99 9.66 5.37
C GLU A 28 -2.21 8.19 4.95
N VAL A 29 -2.71 7.98 3.75
CA VAL A 29 -3.00 6.66 3.19
C VAL A 29 -2.03 6.29 2.06
N CYS A 30 -0.76 6.65 2.29
CA CYS A 30 0.37 6.39 1.40
C CYS A 30 1.63 6.16 2.24
N GLY A 31 2.30 5.04 2.03
CA GLY A 31 3.53 4.73 2.76
C GLY A 31 4.65 5.74 2.50
N THR A 32 4.77 6.22 1.26
CA THR A 32 5.72 7.28 0.89
C THR A 32 5.40 8.59 1.62
N HIS A 33 4.11 8.97 1.77
CA HIS A 33 3.73 10.14 2.58
C HIS A 33 4.16 9.96 4.04
N THR A 34 3.86 8.81 4.64
CA THR A 34 4.26 8.52 6.02
C THR A 34 5.77 8.66 6.18
N HIS A 35 6.56 8.04 5.29
CA HIS A 35 8.02 8.14 5.31
C HIS A 35 8.51 9.58 5.20
N GLU A 36 8.04 10.32 4.19
CA GLU A 36 8.48 11.70 3.93
C GLU A 36 8.06 12.66 5.05
N ILE A 37 6.86 12.55 5.58
CA ILE A 37 6.35 13.36 6.71
C ILE A 37 7.25 13.19 7.94
N PHE A 38 7.70 11.95 8.21
CA PHE A 38 8.64 11.67 9.29
C PHE A 38 10.04 12.22 8.98
N ARG A 39 10.58 11.87 7.82
CA ARG A 39 11.92 12.30 7.38
C ARG A 39 12.11 13.82 7.38
N LEU A 40 11.06 14.54 6.96
CA LEU A 40 11.05 16.01 6.90
C LEU A 40 10.66 16.67 8.22
N GLY A 41 10.36 15.90 9.26
CA GLY A 41 9.97 16.43 10.57
C GLY A 41 8.66 17.20 10.60
N ILE A 42 7.77 17.00 9.60
CA ILE A 42 6.52 17.76 9.45
C ILE A 42 5.62 17.60 10.68
N ARG A 43 5.61 16.42 11.32
CA ARG A 43 4.82 16.19 12.54
C ARG A 43 5.15 17.15 13.69
N LYS A 44 6.39 17.66 13.77
CA LYS A 44 6.81 18.62 14.80
C LYS A 44 6.32 20.05 14.55
N LEU A 45 5.91 20.33 13.31
CA LEU A 45 5.35 21.64 12.92
C LEU A 45 3.84 21.73 13.21
N LEU A 46 3.20 20.64 13.56
CA LEU A 46 1.76 20.61 13.77
C LEU A 46 1.42 21.08 15.18
N PRO A 47 0.37 21.91 15.32
CA PRO A 47 -0.16 22.27 16.63
C PRO A 47 -0.85 21.06 17.28
N GLU A 48 -1.05 21.12 18.61
CA GLU A 48 -1.72 20.04 19.35
C GLU A 48 -3.15 19.75 18.86
N SER A 49 -3.78 20.72 18.20
CA SER A 49 -5.11 20.61 17.59
C SER A 49 -5.15 19.77 16.30
N VAL A 50 -4.00 19.35 15.76
CA VAL A 50 -3.90 18.50 14.56
C VAL A 50 -3.19 17.18 14.89
N GLU A 51 -3.75 16.07 14.46
CA GLU A 51 -3.15 14.74 14.58
C GLU A 51 -3.01 14.10 13.21
N LEU A 52 -1.78 13.74 12.84
CA LEU A 52 -1.52 12.88 11.68
C LEU A 52 -1.55 11.41 12.07
N ILE A 53 -2.27 10.61 11.28
CA ILE A 53 -2.45 9.18 11.47
C ILE A 53 -1.88 8.45 10.26
N SER A 54 -1.02 7.47 10.49
CA SER A 54 -0.51 6.62 9.42
C SER A 54 -1.49 5.49 9.13
N GLY A 55 -2.13 5.54 7.97
CA GLY A 55 -3.11 4.58 7.49
C GLY A 55 -2.53 3.46 6.61
N PRO A 56 -3.38 2.69 5.93
CA PRO A 56 -3.00 1.49 5.15
C PRO A 56 -2.41 1.82 3.77
N GLY A 57 -1.39 2.66 3.72
CA GLY A 57 -0.79 3.17 2.49
C GLY A 57 0.35 2.31 1.89
N CYS A 58 0.74 1.23 2.55
CA CYS A 58 1.81 0.33 2.07
C CYS A 58 1.20 -1.01 1.64
N PRO A 59 1.36 -1.44 0.36
CA PRO A 59 0.76 -2.69 -0.12
C PRO A 59 1.31 -3.92 0.58
N VAL A 60 2.59 -3.94 0.94
CA VAL A 60 3.21 -5.02 1.71
C VAL A 60 2.58 -5.14 3.10
N CYS A 61 2.31 -3.99 3.75
CA CYS A 61 1.76 -3.95 5.11
C CYS A 61 0.33 -4.51 5.17
N VAL A 62 -0.46 -4.30 4.12
CA VAL A 62 -1.86 -4.73 4.05
C VAL A 62 -2.06 -6.11 3.42
N THR A 63 -0.99 -6.73 2.93
CA THR A 63 -1.04 -8.09 2.38
C THR A 63 -1.29 -9.10 3.49
N PRO A 64 -2.29 -10.01 3.37
CA PRO A 64 -2.61 -11.02 4.38
C PRO A 64 -1.45 -11.96 4.69
N VAL A 65 -1.43 -12.52 5.90
CA VAL A 65 -0.40 -13.50 6.29
C VAL A 65 -0.47 -14.73 5.41
N GLY A 66 -1.69 -15.22 5.11
CA GLY A 66 -1.91 -16.40 4.27
C GLY A 66 -1.30 -16.29 2.86
N PHE A 67 -1.15 -15.08 2.32
CA PHE A 67 -0.46 -14.86 1.05
C PHE A 67 1.04 -15.25 1.12
N ILE A 68 1.70 -14.96 2.25
CA ILE A 68 3.10 -15.38 2.46
C ILE A 68 3.17 -16.89 2.62
N ASP A 69 2.18 -17.49 3.29
CA ASP A 69 2.11 -18.94 3.46
C ASP A 69 1.87 -19.64 2.11
N GLU A 70 0.98 -19.10 1.23
CA GLU A 70 0.79 -19.56 -0.15
C GLU A 70 2.11 -19.50 -0.96
N ALA A 71 2.85 -18.39 -0.83
CA ALA A 71 4.12 -18.21 -1.53
C ALA A 71 5.19 -19.20 -1.03
N CYS A 72 5.24 -19.48 0.28
CA CYS A 72 6.13 -20.49 0.85
C CYS A 72 5.75 -21.91 0.40
N MET A 73 4.45 -22.23 0.33
CA MET A 73 3.95 -23.52 -0.19
C MET A 73 4.33 -23.71 -1.66
N LEU A 74 4.15 -22.68 -2.50
CA LEU A 74 4.55 -22.73 -3.90
C LEU A 74 6.05 -23.03 -4.04
N ALA A 75 6.90 -22.39 -3.23
CA ALA A 75 8.33 -22.57 -3.29
C ALA A 75 8.80 -23.94 -2.78
N LEU A 76 8.28 -24.41 -1.64
CA LEU A 76 8.76 -25.61 -0.95
C LEU A 76 8.09 -26.90 -1.41
N GLU A 77 6.78 -26.84 -1.69
CA GLU A 77 5.99 -28.05 -1.99
C GLU A 77 5.74 -28.22 -3.50
N LYS A 78 5.64 -27.10 -4.24
CA LYS A 78 5.44 -27.13 -5.69
C LYS A 78 6.72 -26.94 -6.49
N GLY A 79 7.85 -26.67 -5.81
CA GLY A 79 9.14 -26.47 -6.45
C GLY A 79 9.22 -25.21 -7.35
N ALA A 80 8.31 -24.26 -7.18
CA ALA A 80 8.30 -23.06 -8.00
C ALA A 80 9.41 -22.08 -7.59
N VAL A 81 10.03 -21.46 -8.58
CA VAL A 81 10.91 -20.32 -8.40
C VAL A 81 10.06 -19.10 -8.11
N ILE A 82 10.19 -18.52 -6.93
CA ILE A 82 9.45 -17.33 -6.53
C ILE A 82 10.23 -16.09 -6.91
N CYS A 83 9.67 -15.26 -7.77
CA CYS A 83 10.18 -13.93 -8.09
C CYS A 83 9.39 -12.87 -7.31
N THR A 84 10.07 -11.98 -6.59
CA THR A 84 9.43 -11.01 -5.71
C THR A 84 10.24 -9.73 -5.56
N PHE A 85 9.58 -8.64 -5.18
CA PHE A 85 10.27 -7.45 -4.68
C PHE A 85 10.91 -7.73 -3.32
N GLY A 86 12.03 -7.07 -3.03
CA GLY A 86 12.85 -7.35 -1.86
C GLY A 86 12.11 -7.22 -0.52
N ASP A 87 11.17 -6.31 -0.42
CA ASP A 87 10.40 -6.05 0.80
C ASP A 87 9.60 -7.26 1.29
N LEU A 88 9.10 -8.11 0.38
CA LEU A 88 8.31 -9.28 0.76
C LEU A 88 9.13 -10.41 1.40
N ILE A 89 10.43 -10.47 1.15
CA ILE A 89 11.27 -11.62 1.54
C ILE A 89 11.27 -11.84 3.05
N ARG A 90 11.23 -10.76 3.85
CA ARG A 90 11.26 -10.82 5.31
C ARG A 90 9.91 -10.68 5.98
N VAL A 91 8.83 -10.53 5.20
CA VAL A 91 7.47 -10.44 5.76
C VAL A 91 7.12 -11.76 6.43
N PRO A 92 6.71 -11.75 7.71
CA PRO A 92 6.33 -12.98 8.40
C PRO A 92 5.04 -13.58 7.83
N GLY A 93 5.09 -14.86 7.50
CA GLY A 93 3.93 -15.74 7.36
C GLY A 93 3.49 -16.30 8.73
N THR A 94 2.67 -17.34 8.73
CA THR A 94 2.24 -18.04 9.94
C THR A 94 3.42 -18.74 10.62
N GLU A 95 4.18 -19.54 9.87
CA GLU A 95 5.29 -20.33 10.38
C GLU A 95 6.67 -19.75 9.97
N MET A 96 6.74 -19.18 8.77
CA MET A 96 7.98 -18.65 8.25
C MET A 96 7.79 -17.52 7.24
N SER A 97 8.86 -16.80 6.94
CA SER A 97 8.95 -15.86 5.82
C SER A 97 9.56 -16.54 4.59
N LEU A 98 9.56 -15.85 3.44
CA LEU A 98 10.31 -16.32 2.25
C LEU A 98 11.81 -16.46 2.52
N ALA A 99 12.39 -15.63 3.40
CA ALA A 99 13.78 -15.82 3.85
C ALA A 99 13.96 -17.16 4.58
N GLY A 100 12.99 -17.53 5.43
CA GLY A 100 12.96 -18.85 6.08
C GLY A 100 12.76 -19.99 5.08
N ALA A 101 11.92 -19.82 4.08
CA ALA A 101 11.76 -20.81 3.01
C ALA A 101 13.06 -21.00 2.21
N ARG A 102 13.78 -19.91 1.90
CA ARG A 102 15.08 -19.96 1.23
C ARG A 102 16.11 -20.78 2.02
N SER A 103 16.16 -20.65 3.34
CA SER A 103 17.05 -21.44 4.18
C SER A 103 16.72 -22.95 4.19
N LYS A 104 15.50 -23.31 3.75
CA LYS A 104 15.05 -24.69 3.56
C LYS A 104 15.18 -25.19 2.12
N GLY A 105 15.89 -24.45 1.26
CA GLY A 105 16.16 -24.85 -0.12
C GLY A 105 15.22 -24.24 -1.17
N ALA A 106 14.27 -23.40 -0.79
CA ALA A 106 13.40 -22.71 -1.77
C ALA A 106 14.20 -21.73 -2.65
N VAL A 107 13.89 -21.68 -3.93
CA VAL A 107 14.50 -20.72 -4.86
C VAL A 107 13.69 -19.43 -4.86
N ILE A 108 14.23 -18.38 -4.24
CA ILE A 108 13.62 -17.05 -4.14
C ILE A 108 14.51 -16.04 -4.84
N LYS A 109 13.98 -15.38 -5.88
CA LYS A 109 14.70 -14.37 -6.66
C LYS A 109 14.13 -12.98 -6.40
N THR A 110 14.99 -12.04 -6.05
CA THR A 110 14.64 -10.63 -5.99
C THR A 110 14.66 -10.05 -7.39
N VAL A 111 13.56 -9.39 -7.76
CA VAL A 111 13.41 -8.70 -9.05
C VAL A 111 13.04 -7.24 -8.83
N TYR A 112 13.34 -6.38 -9.79
CA TYR A 112 12.99 -4.95 -9.76
C TYR A 112 11.77 -4.64 -10.61
N SER A 113 11.39 -5.58 -11.48
CA SER A 113 10.22 -5.48 -12.34
C SER A 113 9.56 -6.86 -12.50
N PRO A 114 8.22 -6.92 -12.66
CA PRO A 114 7.55 -8.16 -13.05
C PRO A 114 8.06 -8.71 -14.40
N LEU A 115 8.57 -7.83 -15.27
CA LEU A 115 9.15 -8.21 -16.55
C LEU A 115 10.48 -8.99 -16.42
N ASP A 116 11.22 -8.78 -15.30
CA ASP A 116 12.43 -9.57 -15.02
C ASP A 116 12.06 -11.03 -14.73
N ALA A 117 10.92 -11.26 -14.06
CA ALA A 117 10.41 -12.61 -13.81
C ALA A 117 9.97 -13.30 -15.11
N VAL A 118 9.37 -12.55 -16.06
CA VAL A 118 9.04 -13.06 -17.41
C VAL A 118 10.31 -13.42 -18.16
N SER A 119 11.32 -12.57 -18.14
CA SER A 119 12.61 -12.83 -18.82
C SER A 119 13.33 -14.04 -18.22
N TYR A 120 13.22 -14.21 -16.89
CA TYR A 120 13.74 -15.40 -16.23
C TYR A 120 12.99 -16.67 -16.69
N ALA A 121 11.65 -16.65 -16.71
CA ALA A 121 10.84 -17.77 -17.18
C ALA A 121 11.13 -18.14 -18.65
N GLU A 122 11.36 -17.15 -19.50
CA GLU A 122 11.73 -17.34 -20.90
C GLU A 122 13.06 -18.09 -21.05
N SER A 123 14.03 -17.79 -20.18
CA SER A 123 15.37 -18.38 -20.18
C SER A 123 15.45 -19.75 -19.47
N HIS A 124 14.44 -20.10 -18.67
CA HIS A 124 14.40 -21.31 -17.82
C HIS A 124 13.05 -22.01 -17.99
N ARG A 125 12.79 -22.51 -19.19
CA ARG A 125 11.49 -23.06 -19.58
C ARG A 125 11.12 -24.37 -18.85
N ASP A 126 12.06 -25.02 -18.25
CA ASP A 126 11.94 -26.22 -17.40
C ASP A 126 11.59 -25.91 -15.95
N GLU A 127 11.72 -24.64 -15.53
CA GLU A 127 11.38 -24.19 -14.18
C GLU A 127 10.00 -23.51 -14.15
N GLN A 128 9.19 -23.79 -13.15
CA GLN A 128 7.94 -23.05 -12.90
C GLN A 128 8.25 -21.74 -12.18
N VAL A 129 7.89 -20.60 -12.75
CA VAL A 129 8.19 -19.27 -12.23
C VAL A 129 6.91 -18.58 -11.76
N VAL A 130 6.89 -18.16 -10.50
CA VAL A 130 5.77 -17.44 -9.92
C VAL A 130 6.22 -16.06 -9.47
N PHE A 131 5.61 -15.01 -10.04
CA PHE A 131 5.82 -13.64 -9.59
C PHE A 131 4.79 -13.28 -8.50
N LEU A 132 5.25 -12.74 -7.37
CA LEU A 132 4.37 -12.25 -6.31
C LEU A 132 3.86 -10.84 -6.66
N ALA A 133 2.66 -10.76 -7.18
CA ALA A 133 2.05 -9.51 -7.63
C ALA A 133 1.36 -8.80 -6.45
N VAL A 134 2.17 -8.11 -5.64
CA VAL A 134 1.71 -7.27 -4.52
C VAL A 134 1.83 -5.81 -4.91
N GLY A 135 0.74 -5.05 -4.78
CA GLY A 135 0.75 -3.63 -5.12
C GLY A 135 -0.62 -2.98 -5.09
N PHE A 136 -0.61 -1.67 -5.21
CA PHE A 136 -1.79 -0.85 -5.48
C PHE A 136 -1.89 -0.52 -6.98
N GLU A 137 -2.74 0.44 -7.34
CA GLU A 137 -2.93 0.88 -8.71
C GLU A 137 -1.64 1.32 -9.42
N THR A 138 -0.63 1.72 -8.66
CA THR A 138 0.69 2.12 -9.20
C THR A 138 1.49 0.96 -9.79
N THR A 139 1.34 -0.24 -9.24
CA THR A 139 2.13 -1.42 -9.63
C THR A 139 1.33 -2.47 -10.40
N THR A 140 0.00 -2.47 -10.25
CA THR A 140 -0.89 -3.39 -10.96
C THR A 140 -0.71 -3.36 -12.49
N PRO A 141 -0.54 -2.19 -13.15
CA PRO A 141 -0.31 -2.15 -14.60
C PRO A 141 0.92 -2.93 -15.04
N SER A 142 2.01 -2.90 -14.25
CA SER A 142 3.24 -3.63 -14.59
C SER A 142 3.07 -5.15 -14.46
N ALA A 143 2.27 -5.62 -13.50
CA ALA A 143 1.90 -7.03 -13.39
C ALA A 143 1.04 -7.47 -14.58
N CYS A 144 0.08 -6.63 -15.00
CA CYS A 144 -0.73 -6.87 -16.19
C CYS A 144 0.13 -6.95 -17.47
N LEU A 145 1.11 -6.04 -17.60
CA LEU A 145 2.04 -6.04 -18.72
C LEU A 145 2.89 -7.31 -18.77
N ALA A 146 3.31 -7.82 -17.60
CA ALA A 146 4.06 -9.07 -17.50
C ALA A 146 3.22 -10.26 -17.98
N VAL A 147 1.95 -10.33 -17.58
CA VAL A 147 1.02 -11.38 -18.03
C VAL A 147 0.79 -11.30 -19.55
N GLU A 148 0.55 -10.11 -20.09
CA GLU A 148 0.41 -9.89 -21.54
C GLU A 148 1.68 -10.33 -22.30
N LYS A 149 2.87 -9.97 -21.79
CA LYS A 149 4.14 -10.36 -22.40
C LYS A 149 4.34 -11.87 -22.34
N ALA A 150 4.07 -12.51 -21.20
CA ALA A 150 4.17 -13.96 -21.06
C ALA A 150 3.22 -14.69 -22.02
N LYS A 151 1.98 -14.21 -22.15
CA LYS A 151 0.98 -14.74 -23.10
C LYS A 151 1.47 -14.61 -24.55
N LYS A 152 2.01 -13.45 -24.91
CA LYS A 152 2.56 -13.19 -26.26
C LYS A 152 3.76 -14.10 -26.59
N LEU A 153 4.58 -14.44 -25.60
CA LEU A 153 5.75 -15.31 -25.74
C LEU A 153 5.40 -16.80 -25.63
N GLY A 154 4.14 -17.16 -25.40
CA GLY A 154 3.71 -18.54 -25.21
C GLY A 154 4.39 -19.22 -24.02
N LEU A 155 4.56 -18.49 -22.91
CA LEU A 155 5.19 -19.02 -21.71
C LEU A 155 4.15 -19.77 -20.87
N GLU A 156 4.26 -21.09 -20.82
CA GLU A 156 3.42 -21.95 -19.98
C GLU A 156 3.98 -22.07 -18.56
N ASN A 157 5.23 -21.72 -18.34
CA ASN A 157 5.93 -21.83 -17.06
C ASN A 157 5.92 -20.55 -16.21
N PHE A 158 5.27 -19.48 -16.66
CA PHE A 158 5.11 -18.22 -15.89
C PHE A 158 3.70 -18.12 -15.31
N SER A 159 3.60 -17.63 -14.09
CA SER A 159 2.34 -17.26 -13.46
C SER A 159 2.52 -16.17 -12.41
N ILE A 160 1.43 -15.55 -11.96
CA ILE A 160 1.44 -14.60 -10.85
C ILE A 160 0.63 -15.13 -9.67
N LEU A 161 1.12 -14.93 -8.46
CA LEU A 161 0.32 -15.01 -7.24
C LEU A 161 -0.15 -13.59 -6.92
N GLY A 162 -1.43 -13.31 -7.14
CA GLY A 162 -1.99 -11.96 -7.07
C GLY A 162 -2.45 -11.58 -5.66
N ALA A 163 -2.04 -10.40 -5.20
CA ALA A 163 -2.58 -9.67 -4.05
C ALA A 163 -2.68 -8.17 -4.35
N ASN A 164 -2.93 -7.83 -5.60
CA ASN A 164 -3.15 -6.45 -6.02
C ASN A 164 -4.42 -5.91 -5.36
N LYS A 165 -4.35 -4.67 -4.86
CA LYS A 165 -5.43 -4.00 -4.15
C LYS A 165 -5.72 -2.64 -4.76
N THR A 166 -6.92 -2.13 -4.50
CA THR A 166 -7.36 -0.80 -4.94
C THR A 166 -7.83 0.03 -3.75
N MET A 167 -7.46 1.30 -3.75
CA MET A 167 -7.65 2.19 -2.60
C MET A 167 -9.08 2.71 -2.38
N PRO A 168 -9.95 2.91 -3.39
CA PRO A 168 -11.22 3.61 -3.21
C PRO A 168 -12.12 3.04 -2.12
N ASN A 169 -12.34 1.72 -2.10
CA ASN A 169 -13.18 1.08 -1.09
C ASN A 169 -12.48 0.95 0.27
N ALA A 170 -11.15 1.00 0.30
CA ALA A 170 -10.39 1.07 1.55
C ALA A 170 -10.61 2.43 2.25
N TYR A 171 -10.67 3.54 1.51
CA TYR A 171 -11.01 4.85 2.09
C TYR A 171 -12.40 4.83 2.74
N LYS A 172 -13.38 4.22 2.08
CA LYS A 172 -14.73 4.06 2.63
C LYS A 172 -14.73 3.16 3.89
N ALA A 173 -13.97 2.08 3.89
CA ALA A 173 -13.85 1.18 5.05
C ALA A 173 -13.17 1.85 6.25
N LEU A 174 -12.45 2.96 6.04
CA LEU A 174 -11.80 3.78 7.05
C LEU A 174 -12.64 5.02 7.44
N GLU A 175 -13.86 5.15 6.94
CA GLU A 175 -14.76 6.23 7.32
C GLU A 175 -14.92 6.28 8.85
N GLY A 176 -14.87 7.49 9.42
CA GLY A 176 -14.89 7.69 10.88
C GLY A 176 -13.54 7.49 11.60
N SER A 177 -12.51 6.92 10.95
CA SER A 177 -11.18 6.81 11.54
C SER A 177 -10.40 8.12 11.51
N ALA A 178 -10.75 9.03 10.60
CA ALA A 178 -10.14 10.36 10.44
C ALA A 178 -11.17 11.36 9.93
N ASP A 179 -10.90 12.65 10.13
CA ASP A 179 -11.74 13.75 9.60
C ASP A 179 -11.44 13.99 8.10
N ALA A 180 -10.20 13.71 7.65
CA ALA A 180 -9.80 13.84 6.26
C ALA A 180 -8.63 12.91 5.90
N PHE A 181 -8.46 12.64 4.61
CA PHE A 181 -7.38 11.82 4.07
C PHE A 181 -6.39 12.65 3.24
N LEU A 182 -5.09 12.34 3.36
CA LEU A 182 -4.09 12.70 2.37
C LEU A 182 -4.00 11.57 1.35
N TYR A 183 -4.62 11.76 0.20
CA TYR A 183 -4.64 10.77 -0.88
C TYR A 183 -3.30 10.70 -1.59
N PRO A 184 -2.84 9.49 -1.95
CA PRO A 184 -1.54 9.27 -2.57
C PRO A 184 -1.49 9.80 -4.00
N GLY A 185 -0.62 10.80 -4.25
CA GLY A 185 -0.44 11.37 -5.58
C GLY A 185 -0.05 10.34 -6.64
N HIS A 186 0.71 9.29 -6.29
CA HIS A 186 1.08 8.22 -7.19
C HIS A 186 -0.14 7.39 -7.64
N VAL A 187 -1.04 7.01 -6.72
CA VAL A 187 -2.27 6.29 -7.04
C VAL A 187 -3.17 7.16 -7.94
N ASN A 188 -3.38 8.41 -7.54
CA ASN A 188 -4.23 9.32 -8.31
C ASN A 188 -3.62 9.72 -9.67
N ALA A 189 -2.29 9.61 -9.85
CA ALA A 189 -1.68 9.74 -11.18
C ALA A 189 -2.12 8.63 -12.15
N ILE A 190 -2.45 7.46 -11.62
CA ILE A 190 -3.02 6.34 -12.41
C ILE A 190 -4.55 6.48 -12.52
N THR A 191 -5.25 6.65 -11.39
CA THR A 191 -6.73 6.56 -11.34
C THR A 191 -7.45 7.86 -11.68
N GLY A 192 -6.76 9.01 -11.67
CA GLY A 192 -7.39 10.32 -11.81
C GLY A 192 -8.06 10.81 -10.53
N THR A 193 -8.98 11.78 -10.66
CA THR A 193 -9.65 12.41 -9.50
C THR A 193 -11.11 12.01 -9.33
N ALA A 194 -11.75 11.42 -10.34
CA ALA A 194 -13.18 11.14 -10.34
C ALA A 194 -13.65 10.33 -9.12
N VAL A 195 -12.86 9.34 -8.70
CA VAL A 195 -13.17 8.52 -7.53
C VAL A 195 -13.15 9.34 -6.24
N CYS A 196 -12.22 10.28 -6.10
CA CYS A 196 -12.12 11.15 -4.92
C CYS A 196 -13.32 12.11 -4.87
N GLU A 197 -13.79 12.59 -6.00
CA GLU A 197 -14.99 13.44 -6.13
C GLU A 197 -16.26 12.67 -5.74
N GLU A 198 -16.36 11.39 -6.13
CA GLU A 198 -17.46 10.51 -5.68
C GLU A 198 -17.42 10.21 -4.18
N LEU A 199 -16.23 10.12 -3.57
CA LEU A 199 -16.08 9.92 -2.14
C LEU A 199 -16.62 11.12 -1.33
N VAL A 200 -16.48 12.35 -1.84
CA VAL A 200 -17.06 13.56 -1.21
C VAL A 200 -18.58 13.43 -1.10
N LYS A 201 -19.26 12.95 -2.14
CA LYS A 201 -20.72 12.73 -2.12
C LYS A 201 -21.14 11.70 -1.05
N LYS A 202 -20.21 10.89 -0.60
CA LYS A 202 -20.38 9.88 0.47
C LYS A 202 -19.88 10.37 1.83
N GLY A 203 -19.57 11.64 1.97
CA GLY A 203 -19.12 12.23 3.24
C GLY A 203 -17.62 12.11 3.52
N VAL A 204 -16.81 11.57 2.61
CA VAL A 204 -15.39 11.37 2.81
C VAL A 204 -14.60 12.57 2.29
N SER A 205 -13.86 13.22 3.17
CA SER A 205 -13.00 14.37 2.84
C SER A 205 -11.57 13.97 2.55
N GLY A 206 -10.91 14.67 1.61
CA GLY A 206 -9.50 14.43 1.36
C GLY A 206 -8.85 15.33 0.33
N VAL A 207 -7.53 15.30 0.33
CA VAL A 207 -6.67 16.11 -0.53
C VAL A 207 -5.63 15.22 -1.18
N VAL A 208 -5.51 15.29 -2.50
CA VAL A 208 -4.40 14.63 -3.22
C VAL A 208 -3.15 15.48 -3.09
N THR A 209 -2.04 14.88 -2.70
CA THR A 209 -0.75 15.60 -2.58
C THR A 209 0.41 14.86 -3.21
N GLY A 210 1.48 15.62 -3.54
CA GLY A 210 2.79 15.11 -3.90
C GLY A 210 3.62 14.76 -2.66
N PHE A 211 4.95 14.74 -2.81
CA PHE A 211 5.86 14.14 -1.83
C PHE A 211 6.95 15.09 -1.32
N THR A 212 7.09 16.25 -1.91
CA THR A 212 8.03 17.26 -1.43
C THR A 212 7.52 17.98 -0.18
N ALA A 213 8.41 18.55 0.62
CA ALA A 213 8.03 19.32 1.80
C ALA A 213 6.99 20.42 1.47
N ALA A 214 7.18 21.13 0.36
CA ALA A 214 6.27 22.18 -0.08
C ALA A 214 4.87 21.62 -0.42
N GLU A 215 4.80 20.51 -1.13
CA GLU A 215 3.53 19.86 -1.51
C GLU A 215 2.78 19.33 -0.28
N LEU A 216 3.49 18.68 0.63
CA LEU A 216 2.90 18.14 1.87
C LEU A 216 2.39 19.27 2.79
N LEU A 217 3.18 20.30 3.02
CA LEU A 217 2.77 21.46 3.84
C LEU A 217 1.59 22.20 3.22
N THR A 218 1.60 22.43 1.90
CA THR A 218 0.47 23.05 1.19
C THR A 218 -0.79 22.21 1.32
N ALA A 219 -0.70 20.90 1.13
CA ALA A 219 -1.85 20.02 1.24
C ALA A 219 -2.41 19.98 2.67
N LEU A 220 -1.54 20.00 3.70
CA LEU A 220 -1.96 20.07 5.10
C LEU A 220 -2.68 21.38 5.40
N ALA A 221 -2.13 22.53 4.96
CA ALA A 221 -2.76 23.84 5.12
C ALA A 221 -4.14 23.86 4.44
N VAL A 222 -4.25 23.41 3.20
CA VAL A 222 -5.52 23.31 2.46
C VAL A 222 -6.51 22.38 3.17
N THR A 223 -6.05 21.23 3.70
CA THR A 223 -6.90 20.32 4.47
C THR A 223 -7.46 20.98 5.71
N ILE A 224 -6.63 21.74 6.44
CA ILE A 224 -7.02 22.49 7.64
C ILE A 224 -8.05 23.55 7.29
N GLU A 225 -7.79 24.39 6.28
CA GLU A 225 -8.73 25.45 5.85
C GLU A 225 -10.09 24.88 5.41
N LEU A 226 -10.08 23.81 4.61
CA LEU A 226 -11.31 23.21 4.13
C LEU A 226 -12.10 22.51 5.23
N SER A 227 -11.41 21.92 6.21
CA SER A 227 -12.06 21.26 7.35
C SER A 227 -12.87 22.22 8.24
N GLN A 228 -12.51 23.51 8.24
CA GLN A 228 -13.24 24.55 9.00
C GLN A 228 -14.61 24.86 8.43
N ARG A 229 -14.88 24.48 7.18
CA ARG A 229 -16.18 24.74 6.52
C ARG A 229 -17.30 23.79 7.00
N GLY A 230 -16.95 22.68 7.66
CA GLY A 230 -17.90 21.71 8.17
C GLY A 230 -18.58 20.84 7.12
N GLU A 231 -18.15 20.93 5.86
CA GLU A 231 -18.70 20.16 4.73
C GLU A 231 -17.62 19.21 4.17
N PRO A 232 -18.01 18.05 3.61
CA PRO A 232 -17.08 17.17 2.92
C PRO A 232 -16.41 17.87 1.73
N PHE A 233 -15.12 17.62 1.54
CA PHE A 233 -14.33 18.31 0.53
C PHE A 233 -13.34 17.40 -0.20
N PHE A 234 -13.02 17.80 -1.43
CA PHE A 234 -11.90 17.28 -2.21
C PHE A 234 -11.08 18.41 -2.81
N ARG A 235 -9.76 18.24 -2.81
CA ARG A 235 -8.84 19.14 -3.52
C ARG A 235 -7.67 18.36 -4.11
N ASN A 236 -7.39 18.60 -5.39
CA ASN A 236 -6.15 18.13 -6.00
C ASN A 236 -5.05 19.21 -5.80
N CYS A 237 -4.12 18.96 -4.88
CA CYS A 237 -2.94 19.80 -4.63
C CYS A 237 -1.69 19.31 -5.41
N TYR A 238 -1.86 18.36 -6.35
CA TYR A 238 -0.78 17.80 -7.18
C TYR A 238 -1.10 17.85 -8.69
N PRO A 239 -1.64 18.99 -9.22
CA PRO A 239 -2.18 19.07 -10.58
C PRO A 239 -1.11 18.94 -11.67
N ARG A 240 0.19 19.15 -11.33
CA ARG A 240 1.28 18.94 -12.29
C ARG A 240 1.44 17.49 -12.73
N VAL A 241 0.99 16.52 -11.92
CA VAL A 241 1.08 15.07 -12.17
C VAL A 241 -0.30 14.45 -12.28
N VAL A 242 -1.19 14.76 -11.34
CA VAL A 242 -2.53 14.14 -11.27
C VAL A 242 -3.49 14.90 -12.16
N LYS A 243 -3.99 14.21 -13.19
CA LYS A 243 -5.01 14.71 -14.13
C LYS A 243 -6.37 14.09 -13.79
N PRO A 244 -7.48 14.75 -14.15
CA PRO A 244 -8.82 14.20 -13.88
C PRO A 244 -9.03 12.79 -14.43
N GLU A 245 -8.57 12.53 -15.65
CA GLU A 245 -8.67 11.23 -16.35
C GLU A 245 -7.67 10.18 -15.92
N GLY A 246 -6.62 10.53 -15.18
CA GLY A 246 -5.52 9.66 -14.81
C GLY A 246 -4.71 9.16 -16.00
N ASN A 247 -4.11 7.98 -15.87
CA ASN A 247 -3.39 7.29 -16.94
C ASN A 247 -4.32 6.30 -17.65
N THR A 248 -4.96 6.76 -18.70
CA THR A 248 -5.95 5.96 -19.44
C THR A 248 -5.37 4.69 -20.07
N ALA A 249 -4.09 4.67 -20.43
CA ALA A 249 -3.43 3.47 -20.96
C ALA A 249 -3.25 2.42 -19.86
N ALA A 250 -2.83 2.82 -18.68
CA ALA A 250 -2.69 1.93 -17.53
C ALA A 250 -4.05 1.37 -17.08
N ILE A 251 -5.07 2.23 -17.03
CA ILE A 251 -6.45 1.82 -16.68
C ILE A 251 -6.96 0.76 -17.66
N LYS A 252 -6.88 1.04 -18.97
CA LYS A 252 -7.31 0.09 -20.02
C LYS A 252 -6.57 -1.25 -19.95
N LEU A 253 -5.28 -1.23 -19.64
CA LEU A 253 -4.49 -2.45 -19.47
C LEU A 253 -4.95 -3.26 -18.25
N MET A 254 -5.18 -2.60 -17.11
CA MET A 254 -5.71 -3.26 -15.92
C MET A 254 -7.09 -3.87 -16.19
N GLU A 255 -8.01 -3.13 -16.79
CA GLU A 255 -9.36 -3.58 -17.13
C GLU A 255 -9.37 -4.75 -18.14
N LYS A 256 -8.39 -4.77 -19.05
CA LYS A 256 -8.22 -5.87 -20.01
C LYS A 256 -7.81 -7.16 -19.31
N VAL A 257 -6.85 -7.08 -18.37
CA VAL A 257 -6.19 -8.27 -17.80
C VAL A 257 -6.82 -8.72 -16.49
N MET A 258 -7.32 -7.79 -15.69
CA MET A 258 -7.84 -8.05 -14.36
C MET A 258 -9.28 -7.56 -14.19
N THR A 259 -9.93 -8.06 -13.17
CA THR A 259 -11.27 -7.63 -12.74
C THR A 259 -11.29 -7.41 -11.23
N PRO A 260 -12.09 -6.44 -10.73
CA PRO A 260 -12.24 -6.22 -9.30
C PRO A 260 -12.84 -7.44 -8.57
N CYS A 261 -12.38 -7.64 -7.34
CA CYS A 261 -12.90 -8.68 -6.44
C CYS A 261 -12.87 -8.22 -4.99
N ASP A 262 -13.54 -8.96 -4.12
CA ASP A 262 -13.40 -8.81 -2.68
C ASP A 262 -11.98 -9.22 -2.28
N SER A 263 -11.38 -8.47 -1.36
CA SER A 263 -10.01 -8.74 -0.94
C SER A 263 -9.85 -8.61 0.57
N GLU A 264 -9.10 -9.54 1.13
CA GLU A 264 -8.66 -9.45 2.51
C GLU A 264 -7.51 -8.45 2.65
N TRP A 265 -7.64 -7.52 3.60
CA TRP A 265 -6.61 -6.58 3.98
C TRP A 265 -6.14 -6.91 5.40
N ARG A 266 -4.83 -7.06 5.58
CA ARG A 266 -4.26 -7.31 6.91
C ARG A 266 -4.71 -6.23 7.89
N GLY A 267 -5.40 -6.66 8.95
CA GLY A 267 -5.90 -5.78 10.00
C GLY A 267 -7.22 -5.06 9.71
N LEU A 268 -7.72 -5.05 8.48
CA LEU A 268 -8.99 -4.43 8.09
C LEU A 268 -10.06 -5.46 7.74
N GLY A 269 -9.68 -6.74 7.56
CA GLY A 269 -10.59 -7.79 7.13
C GLY A 269 -10.88 -7.75 5.62
N ILE A 270 -12.02 -8.32 5.23
CA ILE A 270 -12.44 -8.35 3.82
C ILE A 270 -13.10 -7.01 3.48
N ILE A 271 -12.57 -6.34 2.46
CA ILE A 271 -13.14 -5.12 1.89
C ILE A 271 -13.70 -5.47 0.51
N PRO A 272 -15.01 -5.26 0.28
CA PRO A 272 -15.63 -5.57 -1.00
C PRO A 272 -15.01 -4.78 -2.17
N MET A 273 -14.82 -5.45 -3.32
CA MET A 273 -14.34 -4.84 -4.56
C MET A 273 -13.05 -4.03 -4.40
N SER A 274 -12.16 -4.45 -3.51
CA SER A 274 -10.90 -3.77 -3.20
C SER A 274 -9.65 -4.56 -3.61
N GLY A 275 -9.82 -5.63 -4.31
CA GLY A 275 -8.75 -6.43 -4.91
C GLY A 275 -8.90 -6.52 -6.42
N MET A 276 -7.86 -7.04 -7.07
CA MET A 276 -7.84 -7.33 -8.50
C MET A 276 -7.39 -8.77 -8.72
N ILE A 277 -8.16 -9.52 -9.52
CA ILE A 277 -7.82 -10.88 -9.95
C ILE A 277 -7.75 -10.95 -11.47
N LEU A 278 -7.01 -11.91 -11.98
CA LEU A 278 -6.96 -12.17 -13.42
C LEU A 278 -8.34 -12.57 -13.95
N ARG A 279 -8.70 -12.03 -15.13
CA ARG A 279 -9.87 -12.48 -15.88
C ARG A 279 -9.69 -13.93 -16.34
N ASP A 280 -10.76 -14.62 -16.65
CA ASP A 280 -10.74 -16.03 -17.05
C ASP A 280 -9.90 -16.30 -18.30
N GLU A 281 -9.79 -15.32 -19.21
CA GLU A 281 -8.92 -15.37 -20.39
C GLU A 281 -7.41 -15.43 -20.07
N TYR A 282 -7.04 -15.18 -18.81
CA TYR A 282 -5.69 -15.22 -18.27
C TYR A 282 -5.55 -16.24 -17.12
N ALA A 283 -6.50 -17.16 -16.97
CA ALA A 283 -6.54 -18.13 -15.87
C ALA A 283 -5.27 -19.00 -15.77
N ASP A 284 -4.64 -19.30 -16.89
CA ASP A 284 -3.40 -20.09 -16.96
C ASP A 284 -2.21 -19.41 -16.29
N PHE A 285 -2.29 -18.08 -16.14
CA PHE A 285 -1.29 -17.27 -15.43
C PHE A 285 -1.62 -17.06 -13.95
N ASP A 286 -2.72 -17.58 -13.43
CA ASP A 286 -3.07 -17.54 -12.01
C ASP A 286 -2.43 -18.71 -11.27
N ALA A 287 -1.44 -18.41 -10.42
CA ALA A 287 -0.74 -19.45 -9.67
C ALA A 287 -1.67 -20.26 -8.75
N ARG A 288 -2.72 -19.64 -8.18
CA ARG A 288 -3.68 -20.39 -7.35
C ARG A 288 -4.43 -21.44 -8.15
N LYS A 289 -4.90 -21.09 -9.35
CA LYS A 289 -5.57 -22.01 -10.27
C LYS A 289 -4.60 -23.07 -10.81
N LYS A 290 -3.44 -22.63 -11.30
CA LYS A 290 -2.42 -23.46 -11.94
C LYS A 290 -1.87 -24.55 -11.01
N PHE A 291 -1.61 -24.23 -9.76
CA PHE A 291 -1.02 -25.16 -8.78
C PHE A 291 -2.06 -25.78 -7.85
N PHE A 292 -3.36 -25.53 -8.07
CA PHE A 292 -4.47 -26.01 -7.24
C PHE A 292 -4.21 -25.70 -5.75
N LEU A 293 -3.87 -24.43 -5.44
CA LEU A 293 -3.59 -24.04 -4.06
C LEU A 293 -4.85 -24.09 -3.20
N PRO A 294 -4.77 -24.66 -2.00
CA PRO A 294 -5.86 -24.57 -1.04
C PRO A 294 -5.99 -23.12 -0.55
N LYS A 295 -7.18 -22.74 -0.12
CA LYS A 295 -7.37 -21.47 0.57
C LYS A 295 -6.65 -21.50 1.92
N ILE A 296 -5.61 -20.70 2.11
CA ILE A 296 -4.83 -20.63 3.34
C ILE A 296 -5.28 -19.43 4.16
N THR A 297 -5.74 -19.67 5.38
CA THR A 297 -6.00 -18.63 6.37
C THR A 297 -4.77 -18.48 7.25
N GLY A 298 -4.02 -17.40 7.03
CA GLY A 298 -2.80 -17.14 7.79
C GLY A 298 -3.11 -16.69 9.22
N LYS A 299 -2.19 -16.99 10.14
CA LYS A 299 -2.28 -16.62 11.55
C LYS A 299 -1.26 -15.52 11.87
N PRO A 300 -1.69 -14.25 12.03
CA PRO A 300 -0.78 -13.19 12.43
C PRO A 300 -0.29 -13.42 13.86
N ASN A 301 0.95 -12.95 14.15
CA ASN A 301 1.46 -13.00 15.51
C ASN A 301 0.56 -12.15 16.44
N PRO A 302 -0.01 -12.73 17.50
CA PRO A 302 -0.97 -12.05 18.37
C PRO A 302 -0.38 -10.86 19.16
N ALA A 303 0.94 -10.80 19.32
CA ALA A 303 1.61 -9.68 19.95
C ALA A 303 1.73 -8.45 19.03
N CYS A 304 1.51 -8.63 17.70
CA CYS A 304 1.62 -7.56 16.71
C CYS A 304 0.32 -6.75 16.62
N ARG A 305 0.41 -5.43 16.81
CA ARG A 305 -0.72 -4.50 16.66
C ARG A 305 -0.74 -3.77 15.32
N CYS A 306 -0.12 -4.33 14.29
CA CYS A 306 -0.06 -3.73 12.95
C CYS A 306 -1.47 -3.37 12.42
N GLY A 307 -2.46 -4.23 12.61
CA GLY A 307 -3.84 -3.96 12.22
C GLY A 307 -4.46 -2.74 12.90
N ASP A 308 -4.22 -2.56 14.21
CA ASP A 308 -4.70 -1.39 14.95
C ASP A 308 -4.01 -0.10 14.50
N VAL A 309 -2.70 -0.19 14.20
CA VAL A 309 -1.93 0.94 13.67
C VAL A 309 -2.49 1.39 12.32
N LEU A 310 -2.74 0.46 11.40
CA LEU A 310 -3.28 0.74 10.06
C LEU A 310 -4.69 1.35 10.10
N GLN A 311 -5.45 1.09 11.17
CA GLN A 311 -6.77 1.68 11.39
C GLN A 311 -6.71 3.00 12.17
N GLY A 312 -5.52 3.47 12.58
CA GLY A 312 -5.36 4.66 13.40
C GLY A 312 -5.89 4.52 14.85
N LYS A 313 -6.06 3.29 15.34
CA LYS A 313 -6.51 3.00 16.70
C LYS A 313 -5.40 3.11 17.75
N CYS A 314 -4.15 2.99 17.32
CA CYS A 314 -2.96 3.18 18.15
C CYS A 314 -1.77 3.63 17.33
N LYS A 315 -0.76 4.20 17.98
CA LYS A 315 0.54 4.51 17.36
C LYS A 315 1.45 3.29 17.42
N PRO A 316 2.48 3.18 16.54
CA PRO A 316 3.49 2.14 16.63
C PRO A 316 4.15 2.04 18.02
N SER A 317 4.40 3.18 18.69
CA SER A 317 4.97 3.25 20.04
C SER A 317 4.09 2.58 21.12
N ASP A 318 2.78 2.46 20.90
CA ASP A 318 1.85 1.82 21.83
C ASP A 318 1.88 0.28 21.72
N CYS A 319 2.57 -0.26 20.74
CA CYS A 319 2.74 -1.69 20.56
C CYS A 319 3.85 -2.23 21.48
N LYS A 320 3.51 -3.18 22.36
CA LYS A 320 4.42 -3.73 23.38
C LYS A 320 5.72 -4.32 22.83
N VAL A 321 5.69 -4.82 21.59
CA VAL A 321 6.86 -5.43 20.91
C VAL A 321 7.65 -4.44 20.08
N PHE A 322 7.13 -3.23 19.83
CA PHE A 322 7.78 -2.21 19.00
C PHE A 322 9.13 -1.78 19.57
N GLY A 323 10.17 -1.76 18.74
CA GLY A 323 11.51 -1.34 19.09
C GLY A 323 12.26 -2.26 20.08
N LYS A 324 11.61 -3.32 20.55
CA LYS A 324 12.18 -4.32 21.48
C LYS A 324 12.40 -5.64 20.73
N VAL A 325 11.34 -6.44 20.60
CA VAL A 325 11.35 -7.71 19.88
C VAL A 325 11.13 -7.45 18.37
N CYS A 326 10.26 -6.50 18.03
CA CYS A 326 9.94 -6.13 16.65
C CYS A 326 10.86 -4.99 16.18
N THR A 327 11.85 -5.32 15.39
CA THR A 327 12.84 -4.40 14.80
C THR A 327 12.93 -4.64 13.28
N PRO A 328 13.55 -3.77 12.49
CA PRO A 328 13.77 -4.03 11.06
C PRO A 328 14.57 -5.30 10.75
N LEU A 329 15.43 -5.74 11.68
CA LEU A 329 16.20 -6.99 11.54
C LEU A 329 15.35 -8.22 11.92
N HIS A 330 14.47 -8.08 12.91
CA HIS A 330 13.60 -9.13 13.42
C HIS A 330 12.14 -8.67 13.42
N PRO A 331 11.52 -8.54 12.24
CA PRO A 331 10.16 -8.00 12.15
C PRO A 331 9.12 -9.04 12.63
N VAL A 332 8.24 -8.62 13.53
CA VAL A 332 7.08 -9.41 13.99
C VAL A 332 5.87 -9.17 13.09
N GLY A 333 5.81 -8.02 12.43
CA GLY A 333 4.75 -7.65 11.51
C GLY A 333 5.26 -6.95 10.25
N ALA A 334 4.46 -6.99 9.19
CA ALA A 334 4.82 -6.45 7.89
C ALA A 334 5.17 -4.94 7.90
N CYS A 335 4.51 -4.14 8.76
CA CYS A 335 4.77 -2.70 8.84
C CYS A 335 6.18 -2.34 9.33
N MET A 336 6.93 -3.29 9.90
CA MET A 336 8.33 -3.09 10.30
C MET A 336 9.31 -3.48 9.19
N VAL A 337 8.86 -4.22 8.17
CA VAL A 337 9.71 -4.72 7.07
C VAL A 337 9.90 -3.66 6.00
N SER A 338 8.81 -3.11 5.50
CA SER A 338 8.83 -2.13 4.42
C SER A 338 9.20 -0.74 4.94
N ASN A 339 10.05 -0.02 4.21
CA ASN A 339 10.35 1.39 4.50
C ASN A 339 9.12 2.30 4.40
N GLU A 340 8.08 1.86 3.70
CA GLU A 340 6.78 2.53 3.63
C GLU A 340 5.83 2.17 4.78
N GLY A 341 6.23 1.26 5.65
CA GLY A 341 5.43 0.84 6.79
C GLY A 341 5.45 1.86 7.93
N ALA A 342 4.29 2.10 8.54
CA ALA A 342 4.17 3.03 9.67
C ALA A 342 5.14 2.70 10.81
N CYS A 343 5.27 1.42 11.20
CA CYS A 343 6.20 1.01 12.25
C CYS A 343 7.66 1.27 11.86
N SER A 344 8.04 1.01 10.61
CA SER A 344 9.40 1.29 10.12
C SER A 344 9.72 2.79 10.16
N ALA A 345 8.82 3.63 9.69
CA ALA A 345 8.98 5.08 9.72
C ALA A 345 9.10 5.62 11.17
N TYR A 346 8.24 5.15 12.08
CA TYR A 346 8.36 5.49 13.50
C TYR A 346 9.67 5.01 14.13
N TYR A 347 10.15 3.83 13.76
CA TYR A 347 11.41 3.28 14.27
C TYR A 347 12.62 4.11 13.82
N GLN A 348 12.62 4.54 12.56
CA GLN A 348 13.74 5.28 11.97
C GLN A 348 13.77 6.75 12.42
N TYR A 349 12.60 7.39 12.56
CA TYR A 349 12.50 8.85 12.71
C TYR A 349 11.71 9.30 13.95
N GLY A 350 11.06 8.41 14.68
CA GLY A 350 10.14 8.76 15.78
C GLY A 350 10.81 9.41 16.99
N ASN A 351 12.13 9.29 17.10
CA ASN A 351 12.94 9.91 18.16
C ASN A 351 13.67 11.18 17.68
N LEU A 352 13.46 11.60 16.44
CA LEU A 352 13.94 12.88 15.88
C LEU A 352 12.87 13.96 16.13
#